data_e7ff9d27ac2076e589d78073ee6f9945
#
_entry.id   e7ff9d27ac2076e589d78073ee6f9945
#
_cell.length_a   1.000
_cell.length_b   1.000
_cell.length_c   1.000
_cell.angle_alpha   90.00
_cell.angle_beta   90.00
_cell.angle_gamma   90.00
#
_symmetry.space_group_name_H-M   'P 1'
#
loop_
_entity.id
_entity.type
_entity.pdbx_description
1 polymer ?
#
loop_
_entity_poly.entity_id
_entity_poly.type
_entity_poly.pdbx_seq_one_letter_code
_entity_poly.pdbx_strand_id
1 'polypeptide(L)'
;MPSITTFFDARGNQIHSLPPDSRNTILFSPHAKYILVAGFGNLQGNVDILDRQNKFNKLLSFKASNTSVCKWSPDGRYILTATTSPRLRVDNCVKIWNVNGSLCYVKEFNELLAVDWRSQNLSDFPPVKNNEPSCAPHISAIEYLAKNTKISSNSNKPVGAYRPPHARHNTDSSIKTLAQMESAQLARSRFIPGASAASSSSQRNKTRKV
;
A
#
# COMPACT_ATOMS: atom_id res chain seq x y z
N MET A 1 11.40 6.29 -6.29
CA MET A 1 11.16 6.80 -7.66
C MET A 1 10.63 5.66 -8.50
N PRO A 2 9.64 5.86 -9.36
CA PRO A 2 9.21 4.83 -10.28
C PRO A 2 10.33 4.52 -11.29
N SER A 3 10.51 3.23 -11.62
CA SER A 3 11.51 2.75 -12.57
C SER A 3 10.82 2.06 -13.75
N ILE A 4 11.41 2.15 -14.92
CA ILE A 4 11.00 1.41 -16.11
C ILE A 4 11.74 0.08 -16.09
N THR A 5 11.02 -1.02 -16.21
CA THR A 5 11.60 -2.36 -16.32
C THR A 5 11.53 -2.79 -17.77
N THR A 6 12.68 -3.05 -18.38
CA THR A 6 12.78 -3.47 -19.79
C THR A 6 13.45 -4.83 -19.89
N PHE A 7 12.87 -5.72 -20.68
CA PHE A 7 13.40 -7.04 -20.97
C PHE A 7 14.08 -7.05 -22.34
N PHE A 8 15.23 -7.70 -22.42
CA PHE A 8 16.03 -7.80 -23.62
C PHE A 8 16.25 -9.28 -24.01
N ASP A 9 16.46 -9.54 -25.28
CA ASP A 9 16.89 -10.83 -25.77
C ASP A 9 18.42 -11.02 -25.56
N ALA A 10 18.92 -12.22 -25.89
CA ALA A 10 20.34 -12.51 -25.80
C ALA A 10 21.22 -11.68 -26.77
N ARG A 11 20.61 -11.02 -27.75
CA ARG A 11 21.28 -10.14 -28.71
C ARG A 11 21.26 -8.68 -28.32
N GLY A 12 20.61 -8.35 -27.16
CA GLY A 12 20.48 -7.00 -26.67
C GLY A 12 19.30 -6.21 -27.29
N ASN A 13 18.42 -6.85 -28.06
CA ASN A 13 17.23 -6.15 -28.57
C ASN A 13 16.16 -6.11 -27.50
N GLN A 14 15.47 -4.99 -27.39
CA GLN A 14 14.35 -4.84 -26.48
C GLN A 14 13.17 -5.72 -26.92
N ILE A 15 12.72 -6.61 -26.02
CA ILE A 15 11.58 -7.50 -26.25
C ILE A 15 10.30 -6.86 -25.72
N HIS A 16 10.35 -6.34 -24.48
CA HIS A 16 9.19 -5.81 -23.79
C HIS A 16 9.60 -4.79 -22.74
N SER A 17 8.75 -3.78 -22.49
CA SER A 17 8.93 -2.79 -21.46
C SER A 17 7.66 -2.62 -20.65
N LEU A 18 7.80 -2.68 -19.33
CA LEU A 18 6.69 -2.45 -18.40
C LEU A 18 6.52 -0.95 -18.15
N PRO A 19 5.29 -0.50 -17.86
CA PRO A 19 5.05 0.88 -17.45
C PRO A 19 5.85 1.22 -16.18
N PRO A 20 6.20 2.50 -15.95
CA PRO A 20 6.91 2.92 -14.76
C PRO A 20 6.18 2.54 -13.48
N ASP A 21 6.87 1.91 -12.53
CA ASP A 21 6.35 1.56 -11.22
C ASP A 21 7.50 1.39 -10.21
N SER A 22 7.16 1.27 -8.92
CA SER A 22 8.13 1.07 -7.84
C SER A 22 8.54 -0.39 -7.74
N ARG A 23 9.57 -0.77 -8.51
CA ARG A 23 10.08 -2.15 -8.62
C ARG A 23 11.57 -2.19 -8.33
N ASN A 24 11.99 -3.23 -7.61
CA ASN A 24 13.41 -3.48 -7.30
C ASN A 24 13.79 -4.97 -7.32
N THR A 25 12.85 -5.84 -7.63
CA THR A 25 13.06 -7.29 -7.59
C THR A 25 12.44 -7.94 -8.82
N ILE A 26 13.22 -8.75 -9.54
CA ILE A 26 12.78 -9.54 -10.67
C ILE A 26 13.28 -10.98 -10.48
N LEU A 27 12.35 -11.95 -10.50
CA LEU A 27 12.65 -13.37 -10.31
C LEU A 27 11.98 -14.19 -11.41
N PHE A 28 12.75 -15.01 -12.10
CA PHE A 28 12.22 -15.97 -13.05
C PHE A 28 11.81 -17.25 -12.31
N SER A 29 10.67 -17.84 -12.71
CA SER A 29 10.31 -19.18 -12.26
C SER A 29 11.31 -20.22 -12.79
N PRO A 30 11.46 -21.41 -12.14
CA PRO A 30 12.45 -22.40 -12.55
C PRO A 30 12.40 -22.80 -14.01
N HIS A 31 11.21 -22.95 -14.59
CA HIS A 31 11.02 -23.22 -16.03
C HIS A 31 10.97 -21.96 -16.90
N ALA A 32 11.29 -20.78 -16.34
CA ALA A 32 11.28 -19.48 -17.02
C ALA A 32 9.96 -19.16 -17.75
N LYS A 33 8.84 -19.78 -17.34
CA LYS A 33 7.50 -19.50 -17.87
C LYS A 33 6.94 -18.21 -17.28
N TYR A 34 7.05 -18.06 -15.97
CA TYR A 34 6.56 -16.90 -15.24
C TYR A 34 7.70 -16.00 -14.77
N ILE A 35 7.42 -14.72 -14.71
CA ILE A 35 8.32 -13.70 -14.16
C ILE A 35 7.59 -13.00 -13.04
N LEU A 36 8.19 -12.98 -11.85
CA LEU A 36 7.76 -12.18 -10.74
C LEU A 36 8.49 -10.84 -10.77
N VAL A 37 7.75 -9.76 -10.74
CA VAL A 37 8.27 -8.39 -10.65
C VAL A 37 7.68 -7.75 -9.41
N ALA A 38 8.53 -7.25 -8.51
CA ALA A 38 8.06 -6.77 -7.23
C ALA A 38 8.83 -5.55 -6.70
N GLY A 39 8.21 -4.86 -5.75
CA GLY A 39 8.81 -3.77 -5.00
C GLY A 39 8.87 -4.07 -3.51
N PHE A 40 9.99 -4.60 -3.03
CA PHE A 40 10.20 -4.99 -1.63
C PHE A 40 11.03 -4.00 -0.82
N GLY A 41 11.22 -4.28 0.43
CA GLY A 41 12.01 -3.47 1.35
C GLY A 41 11.29 -2.19 1.77
N ASN A 42 11.75 -1.04 1.29
CA ASN A 42 11.12 0.26 1.57
C ASN A 42 9.93 0.57 0.64
N LEU A 43 9.61 -0.35 -0.28
CA LEU A 43 8.49 -0.24 -1.19
C LEU A 43 7.25 -0.95 -0.63
N GLN A 44 6.11 -0.75 -1.27
CA GLN A 44 4.80 -1.20 -0.75
C GLN A 44 4.58 -2.72 -0.73
N GLY A 45 5.47 -3.50 -1.36
CA GLY A 45 5.33 -4.94 -1.45
C GLY A 45 4.37 -5.40 -2.55
N ASN A 46 4.14 -4.59 -3.57
CA ASN A 46 3.36 -4.99 -4.73
C ASN A 46 4.14 -6.04 -5.51
N VAL A 47 3.44 -7.12 -5.91
CA VAL A 47 3.99 -8.22 -6.68
C VAL A 47 3.13 -8.42 -7.91
N ASP A 48 3.74 -8.38 -9.08
CA ASP A 48 3.12 -8.68 -10.36
C ASP A 48 3.69 -10.00 -10.91
N ILE A 49 2.82 -10.88 -11.39
CA ILE A 49 3.22 -12.10 -12.09
C ILE A 49 2.92 -11.93 -13.58
N LEU A 50 3.95 -12.12 -14.39
CA LEU A 50 3.88 -12.00 -15.85
C LEU A 50 4.04 -13.36 -16.49
N ASP A 51 3.30 -13.62 -17.56
CA ASP A 51 3.50 -14.77 -18.44
C ASP A 51 4.48 -14.41 -19.55
N ARG A 52 5.71 -14.95 -19.47
CA ARG A 52 6.73 -14.70 -20.46
C ARG A 52 6.36 -15.25 -21.84
N GLN A 53 5.66 -16.38 -21.89
CA GLN A 53 5.27 -17.03 -23.15
C GLN A 53 4.13 -16.28 -23.85
N ASN A 54 3.32 -15.55 -23.09
CA ASN A 54 2.21 -14.76 -23.61
C ASN A 54 2.55 -13.26 -23.62
N LYS A 55 3.61 -12.89 -24.34
CA LYS A 55 4.04 -11.49 -24.56
C LYS A 55 4.18 -10.67 -23.28
N PHE A 56 4.65 -11.29 -22.19
CA PHE A 56 4.76 -10.67 -20.86
C PHE A 56 3.45 -10.13 -20.30
N ASN A 57 2.33 -10.75 -20.71
CA ASN A 57 1.03 -10.36 -20.19
C ASN A 57 0.99 -10.54 -18.67
N LYS A 58 0.47 -9.52 -17.99
CA LYS A 58 0.29 -9.55 -16.53
C LYS A 58 -0.90 -10.46 -16.20
N LEU A 59 -0.62 -11.54 -15.50
CA LEU A 59 -1.63 -12.50 -15.05
C LEU A 59 -2.40 -11.99 -13.86
N LEU A 60 -1.67 -11.47 -12.86
CA LEU A 60 -2.25 -11.02 -11.61
C LEU A 60 -1.30 -10.10 -10.83
N SER A 61 -1.87 -9.50 -9.78
CA SER A 61 -1.12 -8.77 -8.76
C SER A 61 -1.59 -9.16 -7.37
N PHE A 62 -0.67 -9.22 -6.41
CA PHE A 62 -0.99 -9.34 -5.00
C PHE A 62 -0.03 -8.50 -4.16
N LYS A 63 -0.31 -8.37 -2.88
CA LYS A 63 0.50 -7.56 -1.98
C LYS A 63 1.18 -8.42 -0.92
N ALA A 64 2.51 -8.38 -0.89
CA ALA A 64 3.36 -9.02 0.11
C ALA A 64 4.20 -7.96 0.82
N SER A 65 3.57 -7.20 1.71
CA SER A 65 4.24 -6.14 2.49
C SER A 65 5.30 -6.73 3.41
N ASN A 66 6.32 -5.92 3.76
CA ASN A 66 7.40 -6.27 4.68
C ASN A 66 8.24 -7.49 4.26
N THR A 67 8.23 -7.82 2.97
CA THR A 67 9.01 -8.95 2.44
C THR A 67 10.50 -8.60 2.39
N SER A 68 11.31 -9.43 3.01
CA SER A 68 12.78 -9.40 2.96
C SER A 68 13.36 -10.51 2.09
N VAL A 69 12.67 -11.64 2.01
CA VAL A 69 13.05 -12.81 1.19
C VAL A 69 11.88 -13.16 0.28
N CYS A 70 12.16 -13.33 -0.99
CA CYS A 70 11.20 -13.81 -1.98
C CYS A 70 11.87 -14.84 -2.88
N LYS A 71 11.27 -16.03 -3.01
CA LYS A 71 11.82 -17.14 -3.82
C LYS A 71 10.72 -17.96 -4.46
N TRP A 72 10.96 -18.42 -5.68
CA TRP A 72 10.15 -19.44 -6.33
C TRP A 72 10.38 -20.81 -5.69
N SER A 73 9.33 -21.62 -5.59
CA SER A 73 9.48 -23.06 -5.29
C SER A 73 10.17 -23.78 -6.45
N PRO A 74 10.85 -24.90 -6.18
CA PRO A 74 11.56 -25.68 -7.23
C PRO A 74 10.66 -26.14 -8.37
N ASP A 75 9.38 -26.39 -8.08
CA ASP A 75 8.36 -26.79 -9.07
C ASP A 75 7.75 -25.61 -9.85
N GLY A 76 8.02 -24.35 -9.43
CA GLY A 76 7.49 -23.15 -10.07
C GLY A 76 6.00 -22.88 -9.84
N ARG A 77 5.35 -23.60 -8.91
CA ARG A 77 3.91 -23.43 -8.59
C ARG A 77 3.65 -22.49 -7.45
N TYR A 78 4.65 -22.31 -6.58
CA TYR A 78 4.50 -21.50 -5.38
C TYR A 78 5.57 -20.42 -5.28
N ILE A 79 5.25 -19.39 -4.54
CA ILE A 79 6.14 -18.28 -4.21
C ILE A 79 6.21 -18.19 -2.69
N LEU A 80 7.41 -18.23 -2.14
CA LEU A 80 7.69 -17.98 -0.75
C LEU A 80 8.02 -16.51 -0.58
N THR A 81 7.35 -15.85 0.34
CA THR A 81 7.73 -14.53 0.83
C THR A 81 7.90 -14.59 2.34
N ALA A 82 8.92 -13.93 2.86
CA ALA A 82 9.16 -13.93 4.29
C ALA A 82 9.63 -12.57 4.81
N THR A 83 9.26 -12.29 6.06
CA THR A 83 9.80 -11.19 6.86
C THR A 83 10.80 -11.79 7.85
N THR A 84 12.07 -11.43 7.72
CA THR A 84 13.15 -11.99 8.55
C THR A 84 13.70 -10.98 9.55
N SER A 85 14.11 -11.44 10.72
CA SER A 85 14.62 -10.66 11.85
C SER A 85 15.81 -9.75 11.51
N PRO A 86 16.79 -10.14 10.69
CA PRO A 86 17.91 -9.26 10.35
C PRO A 86 17.47 -7.94 9.69
N ARG A 87 16.34 -7.92 9.00
CA ARG A 87 15.81 -6.73 8.39
C ARG A 87 14.70 -6.07 9.21
N LEU A 88 13.80 -6.87 9.77
CA LEU A 88 12.65 -6.37 10.53
C LEU A 88 12.41 -7.29 11.73
N ARG A 89 12.51 -6.76 12.95
CA ARG A 89 12.38 -7.54 14.19
C ARG A 89 10.94 -7.82 14.63
N VAL A 90 9.97 -7.31 13.88
CA VAL A 90 8.53 -7.50 14.16
C VAL A 90 7.85 -8.20 12.99
N ASP A 91 6.74 -8.87 13.27
CA ASP A 91 5.91 -9.55 12.28
C ASP A 91 6.66 -10.58 11.43
N ASN A 92 7.64 -11.27 12.05
CA ASN A 92 8.40 -12.30 11.38
C ASN A 92 7.48 -13.44 10.97
N CYS A 93 7.39 -13.70 9.69
CA CYS A 93 6.49 -14.72 9.15
C CYS A 93 6.98 -15.26 7.80
N VAL A 94 6.52 -16.46 7.49
CA VAL A 94 6.61 -17.07 6.15
C VAL A 94 5.23 -17.14 5.56
N LYS A 95 5.10 -16.75 4.31
CA LYS A 95 3.87 -16.83 3.51
C LYS A 95 4.17 -17.59 2.23
N ILE A 96 3.32 -18.56 1.90
CA ILE A 96 3.39 -19.29 0.65
C ILE A 96 2.17 -18.92 -0.19
N TRP A 97 2.44 -18.46 -1.38
CA TRP A 97 1.45 -18.04 -2.37
C TRP A 97 1.45 -19.01 -3.52
N ASN A 98 0.30 -19.33 -4.05
CA ASN A 98 0.19 -20.01 -5.33
C ASN A 98 0.51 -19.03 -6.47
N VAL A 99 0.95 -19.51 -7.61
CA VAL A 99 1.20 -18.70 -8.82
C VAL A 99 -0.02 -17.91 -9.28
N ASN A 100 -1.23 -18.34 -8.91
CA ASN A 100 -2.49 -17.63 -9.16
C ASN A 100 -2.78 -16.52 -8.14
N GLY A 101 -1.84 -16.19 -7.23
CA GLY A 101 -1.95 -15.13 -6.23
C GLY A 101 -2.71 -15.49 -4.97
N SER A 102 -3.24 -16.70 -4.84
CA SER A 102 -3.89 -17.14 -3.61
C SER A 102 -2.88 -17.43 -2.50
N LEU A 103 -3.17 -16.96 -1.30
CA LEU A 103 -2.37 -17.27 -0.11
C LEU A 103 -2.70 -18.69 0.36
N CYS A 104 -1.71 -19.59 0.29
CA CYS A 104 -1.89 -21.00 0.64
C CYS A 104 -1.52 -21.31 2.08
N TYR A 105 -0.49 -20.67 2.61
CA TYR A 105 0.04 -20.98 3.95
C TYR A 105 0.64 -19.73 4.59
N VAL A 106 0.47 -19.61 5.90
CA VAL A 106 1.13 -18.59 6.73
C VAL A 106 1.64 -19.22 8.02
N LYS A 107 2.85 -18.88 8.42
CA LYS A 107 3.38 -19.20 9.73
C LYS A 107 4.12 -18.01 10.32
N GLU A 108 3.72 -17.61 11.50
CA GLU A 108 4.36 -16.57 12.29
C GLU A 108 5.46 -17.16 13.18
N PHE A 109 6.51 -16.39 13.40
CA PHE A 109 7.66 -16.76 14.23
C PHE A 109 8.00 -15.60 15.15
N ASN A 110 8.49 -15.89 16.34
CA ASN A 110 9.02 -14.86 17.24
C ASN A 110 10.28 -14.22 16.64
N GLU A 111 11.16 -15.04 16.09
CA GLU A 111 12.37 -14.62 15.40
C GLU A 111 12.66 -15.58 14.24
N LEU A 112 12.72 -15.04 13.02
CA LEU A 112 13.04 -15.78 11.81
C LEU A 112 14.32 -15.22 11.20
N LEU A 113 15.41 -15.96 11.27
CA LEU A 113 16.71 -15.52 10.77
C LEU A 113 16.86 -15.75 9.26
N ALA A 114 16.49 -16.94 8.79
CA ALA A 114 16.58 -17.32 7.39
C ALA A 114 15.51 -18.35 7.03
N VAL A 115 15.12 -18.37 5.77
CA VAL A 115 14.21 -19.36 5.21
C VAL A 115 14.56 -19.61 3.75
N ASP A 116 14.48 -20.87 3.35
CA ASP A 116 14.69 -21.30 1.98
C ASP A 116 13.84 -22.52 1.65
N TRP A 117 13.65 -22.75 0.35
CA TRP A 117 13.13 -24.01 -0.14
C TRP A 117 14.20 -25.09 -0.04
N ARG A 118 13.78 -26.32 0.21
CA ARG A 118 14.66 -27.47 0.02
C ARG A 118 15.03 -27.55 -1.46
N SER A 119 16.32 -27.58 -1.75
CA SER A 119 16.82 -27.73 -3.12
C SER A 119 16.37 -29.06 -3.72
N GLN A 120 15.87 -29.01 -4.93
CA GLN A 120 15.41 -30.16 -5.73
C GLN A 120 15.80 -29.95 -7.19
N ASN A 121 15.95 -31.05 -7.94
CA ASN A 121 16.29 -30.97 -9.35
C ASN A 121 15.09 -30.51 -10.17
N LEU A 122 15.32 -29.63 -11.10
CA LEU A 122 14.27 -29.12 -12.00
C LEU A 122 13.66 -30.22 -12.88
N SER A 123 14.46 -31.23 -13.25
CA SER A 123 14.03 -32.39 -14.03
C SER A 123 12.92 -33.22 -13.37
N ASP A 124 12.81 -33.16 -12.04
CA ASP A 124 11.83 -33.94 -11.29
C ASP A 124 10.41 -33.35 -11.39
N PHE A 125 10.31 -32.13 -11.94
CA PHE A 125 9.05 -31.41 -12.04
C PHE A 125 8.70 -31.09 -13.51
N PRO A 126 7.51 -31.47 -13.97
CA PRO A 126 7.04 -31.05 -15.29
C PRO A 126 6.74 -29.53 -15.29
N PRO A 127 6.89 -28.86 -16.44
CA PRO A 127 6.52 -27.47 -16.59
C PRO A 127 5.07 -27.20 -16.15
N VAL A 128 4.85 -26.11 -15.45
CA VAL A 128 3.53 -25.69 -14.98
C VAL A 128 2.60 -25.46 -16.16
N LYS A 129 1.43 -26.12 -16.17
CA LYS A 129 0.38 -25.94 -17.19
C LYS A 129 -0.42 -24.67 -16.91
N ASN A 130 -1.06 -24.15 -17.98
CA ASN A 130 -1.99 -23.03 -17.84
C ASN A 130 -3.23 -23.51 -17.16
N ASN A 131 -3.82 -23.25 -16.21
CA ASN A 131 -5.04 -23.75 -15.53
C ASN A 131 -4.81 -24.90 -14.56
N GLU A 132 -3.67 -24.97 -13.92
CA GLU A 132 -3.55 -25.89 -12.78
C GLU A 132 -4.51 -25.45 -11.66
N PRO A 133 -5.19 -26.42 -11.02
CA PRO A 133 -6.09 -26.11 -9.91
C PRO A 133 -5.31 -25.45 -8.77
N SER A 134 -5.89 -24.41 -8.21
CA SER A 134 -5.35 -23.78 -7.01
C SER A 134 -5.36 -24.78 -5.85
N CYS A 135 -4.26 -24.81 -5.11
CA CYS A 135 -4.24 -25.52 -3.82
C CYS A 135 -5.27 -24.91 -2.87
N ALA A 136 -6.03 -25.76 -2.18
CA ALA A 136 -6.91 -25.29 -1.10
C ALA A 136 -6.05 -24.57 -0.03
N PRO A 137 -6.45 -23.38 0.44
CA PRO A 137 -5.69 -22.65 1.45
C PRO A 137 -5.71 -23.41 2.78
N HIS A 138 -4.55 -23.49 3.41
CA HIS A 138 -4.42 -24.04 4.75
C HIS A 138 -5.16 -23.15 5.77
N ILE A 139 -5.63 -23.75 6.88
CA ILE A 139 -6.37 -23.04 7.92
C ILE A 139 -5.63 -21.78 8.42
N SER A 140 -4.31 -21.82 8.52
CA SER A 140 -3.47 -20.68 8.92
C SER A 140 -3.58 -19.48 7.98
N ALA A 141 -3.74 -19.71 6.66
CA ALA A 141 -3.95 -18.65 5.69
C ALA A 141 -5.35 -18.03 5.83
N ILE A 142 -6.35 -18.86 6.08
CA ILE A 142 -7.74 -18.41 6.30
C ILE A 142 -7.81 -17.53 7.55
N GLU A 143 -7.22 -17.97 8.67
CA GLU A 143 -7.18 -17.21 9.92
C GLU A 143 -6.42 -15.89 9.77
N TYR A 144 -5.29 -15.90 9.06
CA TYR A 144 -4.50 -14.70 8.80
C TYR A 144 -5.30 -13.67 7.98
N LEU A 145 -5.99 -14.10 6.94
CA LEU A 145 -6.84 -13.22 6.13
C LEU A 145 -8.00 -12.66 6.95
N ALA A 146 -8.64 -13.49 7.80
CA ALA A 146 -9.73 -13.05 8.67
C ALA A 146 -9.27 -12.01 9.70
N LYS A 147 -8.08 -12.17 10.28
CA LYS A 147 -7.48 -11.16 11.20
C LYS A 147 -7.27 -9.82 10.50
N ASN A 148 -6.69 -9.84 9.30
CA ASN A 148 -6.37 -8.63 8.56
C ASN A 148 -7.63 -7.90 8.04
N THR A 149 -8.69 -8.62 7.71
CA THR A 149 -9.96 -8.02 7.29
C THR A 149 -10.62 -7.27 8.46
N LYS A 150 -10.55 -7.80 9.69
CA LYS A 150 -11.06 -7.14 10.90
C LYS A 150 -10.28 -5.85 11.24
N ILE A 151 -8.98 -5.81 11.03
CA ILE A 151 -8.15 -4.62 11.25
C ILE A 151 -8.51 -3.52 10.26
N SER A 152 -8.74 -3.87 8.99
CA SER A 152 -9.13 -2.93 7.94
C SER A 152 -10.51 -2.30 8.17
N SER A 153 -11.48 -3.04 8.73
CA SER A 153 -12.82 -2.52 9.02
C SER A 153 -12.86 -1.57 10.23
N ASN A 154 -11.90 -1.68 11.15
CA ASN A 154 -11.81 -0.76 12.31
C ASN A 154 -11.09 0.57 12.00
N SER A 155 -10.44 0.70 10.85
CA SER A 155 -9.74 1.93 10.46
C SER A 155 -10.65 3.04 9.92
N ASN A 156 -11.95 2.79 9.77
CA ASN A 156 -12.95 3.78 9.34
C ASN A 156 -13.51 4.66 10.48
N LYS A 157 -12.96 4.59 11.69
CA LYS A 157 -13.18 5.68 12.65
C LYS A 157 -12.33 6.88 12.20
N PRO A 158 -12.92 8.07 12.00
CA PRO A 158 -12.15 9.25 11.69
C PRO A 158 -11.11 9.42 12.82
N VAL A 159 -9.85 9.28 12.48
CA VAL A 159 -8.75 9.58 13.39
C VAL A 159 -8.91 11.06 13.68
N GLY A 160 -9.40 11.38 14.88
CA GLY A 160 -9.52 12.77 15.31
C GLY A 160 -8.18 13.45 15.11
N ALA A 161 -8.19 14.62 14.46
CA ALA A 161 -6.98 15.38 14.20
C ALA A 161 -6.14 15.44 15.48
N TYR A 162 -4.83 15.22 15.36
CA TYR A 162 -3.89 15.27 16.48
C TYR A 162 -4.12 16.55 17.29
N ARG A 163 -4.54 16.42 18.55
CA ARG A 163 -4.64 17.54 19.50
C ARG A 163 -3.39 17.54 20.39
N PRO A 164 -2.56 18.57 20.30
CA PRO A 164 -1.43 18.73 21.22
C PRO A 164 -1.88 18.66 22.68
N PRO A 165 -1.04 18.19 23.63
CA PRO A 165 -1.41 18.01 25.04
C PRO A 165 -1.98 19.26 25.71
N HIS A 166 -1.50 20.45 25.37
CA HIS A 166 -1.97 21.74 25.90
C HIS A 166 -3.35 22.14 25.36
N ALA A 167 -3.84 21.56 24.28
CA ALA A 167 -5.18 21.82 23.74
C ALA A 167 -6.26 20.89 24.32
N ARG A 168 -5.90 19.98 25.25
CA ARG A 168 -6.84 19.03 25.85
C ARG A 168 -7.63 19.58 27.03
N HIS A 169 -7.20 20.70 27.60
CA HIS A 169 -7.80 21.27 28.80
C HIS A 169 -8.88 22.34 28.56
N ASN A 170 -9.10 22.77 27.31
CA ASN A 170 -10.19 23.71 27.02
C ASN A 170 -11.43 22.94 26.50
N THR A 171 -12.29 22.56 27.44
CA THR A 171 -13.64 22.04 27.18
C THR A 171 -14.69 23.14 27.09
N ASP A 172 -14.29 24.40 26.86
CA ASP A 172 -15.25 25.47 26.66
C ASP A 172 -15.43 25.81 25.18
N SER A 173 -16.68 25.73 24.81
CA SER A 173 -17.28 25.86 23.49
C SER A 173 -17.02 27.24 22.86
N SER A 174 -16.03 27.33 22.03
CA SER A 174 -16.00 28.16 20.80
C SER A 174 -14.65 28.09 20.14
N ILE A 175 -14.44 27.03 19.33
CA ILE A 175 -13.31 27.00 18.42
C ILE A 175 -13.62 28.00 17.32
N LYS A 176 -13.11 29.23 17.44
CA LYS A 176 -13.13 30.20 16.36
C LYS A 176 -12.22 29.65 15.26
N THR A 177 -12.75 29.50 14.05
CA THR A 177 -11.95 29.14 12.88
C THR A 177 -10.91 30.23 12.62
N LEU A 178 -9.81 29.88 11.94
CA LEU A 178 -8.74 30.83 11.59
C LEU A 178 -9.32 32.08 10.91
N ALA A 179 -10.31 31.92 10.04
CA ALA A 179 -11.04 33.02 9.39
C ALA A 179 -11.80 33.91 10.37
N GLN A 180 -12.33 33.36 11.47
CA GLN A 180 -12.99 34.13 12.52
C GLN A 180 -11.99 34.87 13.43
N MET A 181 -10.77 34.35 13.58
CA MET A 181 -9.70 35.06 14.29
C MET A 181 -9.14 36.22 13.46
N GLU A 182 -8.96 36.05 12.15
CA GLU A 182 -8.53 37.12 11.26
C GLU A 182 -9.57 38.24 11.14
N SER A 183 -10.86 37.90 11.05
CA SER A 183 -11.93 38.90 11.04
C SER A 183 -12.03 39.68 12.36
N ALA A 184 -11.79 39.01 13.49
CA ALA A 184 -11.75 39.66 14.80
C ALA A 184 -10.52 40.58 14.98
N GLN A 185 -9.39 40.24 14.37
CA GLN A 185 -8.17 41.06 14.38
C GLN A 185 -8.32 42.28 13.49
N LEU A 186 -8.95 42.14 12.30
CA LEU A 186 -9.31 43.28 11.41
C LEU A 186 -10.33 44.23 12.03
N ALA A 187 -11.26 43.71 12.82
CA ALA A 187 -12.22 44.55 13.57
C ALA A 187 -11.54 45.35 14.67
N ARG A 188 -10.52 44.79 15.34
CA ARG A 188 -9.75 45.51 16.38
C ARG A 188 -8.83 46.59 15.81
N SER A 189 -8.28 46.39 14.60
CA SER A 189 -7.42 47.38 13.94
C SER A 189 -8.16 48.60 13.41
N ARG A 190 -9.49 48.55 13.33
CA ARG A 190 -10.36 49.67 12.90
C ARG A 190 -10.84 50.54 14.06
N PHE A 191 -10.56 50.18 15.32
CA PHE A 191 -10.94 50.96 16.47
C PHE A 191 -9.84 51.98 16.81
N ILE A 192 -10.03 53.21 16.39
CA ILE A 192 -9.18 54.35 16.77
C ILE A 192 -9.85 55.02 17.99
N PRO A 193 -9.27 55.01 19.18
CA PRO A 193 -9.83 55.71 20.35
C PRO A 193 -9.71 57.21 20.11
N GLY A 194 -10.83 57.89 19.96
CA GLY A 194 -10.90 59.37 19.90
C GLY A 194 -11.65 59.98 18.71
N ALA A 195 -12.22 59.19 17.80
CA ALA A 195 -13.05 59.72 16.73
C ALA A 195 -14.52 59.84 17.21
N SER A 196 -14.99 61.05 17.44
CA SER A 196 -16.37 61.37 17.77
C SER A 196 -17.33 60.98 16.66
N ALA A 197 -18.42 60.33 17.02
CA ALA A 197 -19.48 59.94 16.09
C ALA A 197 -20.21 61.20 15.59
N ALA A 198 -20.09 61.47 14.29
CA ALA A 198 -20.95 62.40 13.60
C ALA A 198 -22.25 61.70 13.21
N SER A 199 -23.34 62.12 13.82
CA SER A 199 -24.68 61.70 13.49
C SER A 199 -25.09 62.29 12.12
N SER A 200 -25.46 61.43 11.16
CA SER A 200 -26.21 61.84 9.97
C SER A 200 -27.53 61.08 9.90
N SER A 201 -28.57 61.82 10.33
CA SER A 201 -29.95 61.56 9.98
C SER A 201 -30.17 61.83 8.49
N SER A 202 -30.81 60.97 7.76
CA SER A 202 -31.48 61.27 6.52
C SER A 202 -32.50 60.21 6.19
N GLN A 203 -33.70 60.52 6.44
CA GLN A 203 -34.85 60.75 5.57
C GLN A 203 -35.28 59.58 4.68
N ARG A 204 -36.45 59.06 5.12
CA ARG A 204 -37.43 58.33 4.29
C ARG A 204 -37.83 59.13 3.06
N ASN A 205 -37.88 58.49 1.94
CA ASN A 205 -38.78 58.90 0.86
C ASN A 205 -39.63 57.70 0.41
N LYS A 206 -40.96 57.92 0.59
CA LYS A 206 -42.05 57.15 -0.02
C LYS A 206 -42.35 57.77 -1.37
N THR A 207 -42.57 56.97 -2.37
CA THR A 207 -43.48 57.19 -3.50
C THR A 207 -43.77 55.83 -4.11
N ARG A 208 -44.88 55.25 -4.07
CA ARG A 208 -46.28 55.40 -4.56
C ARG A 208 -46.34 55.33 -6.08
N LYS A 209 -46.91 54.20 -6.54
CA LYS A 209 -47.86 53.95 -7.66
C LYS A 209 -47.71 54.75 -8.96
N VAL A 210 -47.62 54.07 -10.08
CA VAL A 210 -48.77 53.68 -10.95
C VAL A 210 -48.42 52.43 -11.68
#